data_fe0add44b938aadaf5cd746dde698728
#
_entry.id   fe0add44b938aadaf5cd746dde698728
#
_cell.length_a   1.000
_cell.length_b   1.000
_cell.length_c   1.000
_cell.angle_alpha   90.00
_cell.angle_beta   90.00
_cell.angle_gamma   90.00
#
_symmetry.space_group_name_H-M   'P 1'
#
loop_
_entity.id
_entity.type
_entity.pdbx_description
1 polymer ?
#
loop_
_entity_poly.entity_id
_entity_poly.type
_entity_poly.pdbx_seq_one_letter_code
_entity_poly.pdbx_strand_id
1 'polypeptide(L)'
;MSDFQIIFEYCRCSKVRIPARAQVSEAILLAEGQKSAVTEYYLNNGIWPENNASAGVASASKIKGKYVKQVEVKNGVVTAQMASSNVNKEIQGKKLSLWAKREDGSVKWFCGQPVKRADTAAKAGTDADAADANAINTKHLPSTCR
;
A
#
# COMPACT_ATOMS: atom_id res chain seq x y z
N MET A 1 -32.26 -13.01 24.76
CA MET A 1 -31.70 -14.14 23.96
C MET A 1 -31.84 -13.89 22.46
N SER A 2 -33.03 -13.60 22.00
CA SER A 2 -33.23 -13.32 20.57
C SER A 2 -32.46 -12.07 20.11
N ASP A 3 -32.38 -11.06 20.97
CA ASP A 3 -31.65 -9.83 20.62
C ASP A 3 -30.17 -10.09 20.41
N PHE A 4 -29.59 -10.94 21.26
CA PHE A 4 -28.18 -11.30 21.14
C PHE A 4 -27.92 -12.03 19.82
N GLN A 5 -28.80 -12.93 19.45
CA GLN A 5 -28.67 -13.68 18.20
C GLN A 5 -28.83 -12.76 16.99
N ILE A 6 -29.76 -11.85 17.04
CA ILE A 6 -29.98 -10.86 15.96
C ILE A 6 -28.74 -10.01 15.79
N ILE A 7 -28.15 -9.55 16.89
CA ILE A 7 -26.93 -8.73 16.83
C ILE A 7 -25.78 -9.54 16.22
N PHE A 8 -25.66 -10.81 16.59
CA PHE A 8 -24.62 -11.68 16.05
C PHE A 8 -24.77 -11.86 14.55
N GLU A 9 -25.98 -12.11 14.08
CA GLU A 9 -26.25 -12.25 12.65
C GLU A 9 -25.98 -10.95 11.89
N TYR A 10 -26.34 -9.83 12.48
CA TYR A 10 -26.08 -8.53 11.88
C TYR A 10 -24.58 -8.29 11.73
N CYS A 11 -23.80 -8.64 12.75
CA CYS A 11 -22.34 -8.51 12.66
C CYS A 11 -21.75 -9.40 11.58
N ARG A 12 -22.30 -10.59 11.39
CA ARG A 12 -21.88 -11.49 10.32
C ARG A 12 -22.18 -10.90 8.96
N CYS A 13 -23.36 -10.32 8.79
CA CYS A 13 -23.73 -9.64 7.57
C CYS A 13 -22.81 -8.45 7.29
N SER A 14 -22.43 -7.72 8.33
CA SER A 14 -21.51 -6.59 8.20
C SER A 14 -20.15 -7.05 7.68
N LYS A 15 -19.65 -8.19 8.18
CA LYS A 15 -18.39 -8.75 7.68
C LYS A 15 -18.46 -9.06 6.20
N VAL A 16 -19.54 -9.64 5.74
CA VAL A 16 -19.73 -9.99 4.33
C VAL A 16 -19.81 -8.75 3.47
N ARG A 17 -20.27 -7.64 4.04
CA ARG A 17 -20.51 -6.41 3.30
C ARG A 17 -19.50 -5.30 3.57
N ILE A 18 -18.33 -5.63 4.10
CA ILE A 18 -17.28 -4.63 4.28
C ILE A 18 -16.95 -4.03 2.92
N PRO A 19 -17.07 -2.72 2.76
CA PRO A 19 -16.81 -2.08 1.46
C PRO A 19 -15.35 -2.20 1.08
N ALA A 20 -15.10 -2.22 -0.23
CA ALA A 20 -13.75 -2.31 -0.77
C ALA A 20 -12.84 -1.23 -0.20
N ARG A 21 -13.34 -0.02 -0.03
CA ARG A 21 -12.56 1.10 0.51
C ARG A 21 -12.06 0.81 1.93
N ALA A 22 -12.88 0.17 2.75
CA ALA A 22 -12.45 -0.20 4.11
C ALA A 22 -11.36 -1.27 4.07
N GLN A 23 -11.44 -2.22 3.16
CA GLN A 23 -10.42 -3.24 2.98
C GLN A 23 -9.12 -2.64 2.45
N VAL A 24 -9.22 -1.69 1.54
CA VAL A 24 -8.07 -0.97 0.99
C VAL A 24 -7.36 -0.17 2.08
N SER A 25 -8.07 0.32 3.08
CA SER A 25 -7.47 1.07 4.19
C SER A 25 -6.42 0.23 4.93
N GLU A 26 -6.62 -1.07 5.05
CA GLU A 26 -5.61 -1.95 5.65
C GLU A 26 -4.32 -1.95 4.82
N ALA A 27 -4.45 -2.01 3.50
CA ALA A 27 -3.28 -1.97 2.61
C ALA A 27 -2.52 -0.65 2.75
N ILE A 28 -3.24 0.45 2.84
CA ILE A 28 -2.63 1.77 3.04
C ILE A 28 -1.87 1.82 4.35
N LEU A 29 -2.46 1.33 5.44
CA LEU A 29 -1.80 1.31 6.75
C LEU A 29 -0.54 0.46 6.74
N LEU A 30 -0.59 -0.71 6.12
CA LEU A 30 0.59 -1.58 6.03
C LEU A 30 1.69 -0.94 5.18
N ALA A 31 1.32 -0.29 4.10
CA ALA A 31 2.29 0.43 3.26
C ALA A 31 2.89 1.62 4.02
N GLU A 32 2.07 2.36 4.75
CA GLU A 32 2.55 3.50 5.56
C GLU A 32 3.55 3.07 6.62
N GLY A 33 3.44 1.85 7.12
CA GLY A 33 4.39 1.31 8.08
C GLY A 33 5.81 1.22 7.54
N GLN A 34 6.00 1.29 6.23
CA GLN A 34 7.32 1.21 5.60
C GLN A 34 7.92 2.60 5.30
N LYS A 35 7.16 3.67 5.45
CA LYS A 35 7.60 5.02 5.08
C LYS A 35 8.88 5.44 5.80
N SER A 36 8.92 5.25 7.11
CA SER A 36 10.08 5.71 7.88
C SER A 36 11.35 5.01 7.47
N ALA A 37 11.29 3.70 7.22
CA ALA A 37 12.45 2.93 6.79
C ALA A 37 12.96 3.41 5.42
N VAL A 38 12.06 3.63 4.49
CA VAL A 38 12.43 4.12 3.15
C VAL A 38 13.01 5.53 3.23
N THR A 39 12.39 6.42 3.99
CA THR A 39 12.86 7.79 4.15
C THR A 39 14.23 7.82 4.80
N GLU A 40 14.42 7.06 5.87
CA GLU A 40 15.69 7.00 6.58
C GLU A 40 16.79 6.47 5.68
N TYR A 41 16.53 5.42 4.91
CA TYR A 41 17.51 4.90 3.97
C TYR A 41 17.93 5.96 2.95
N TYR A 42 16.96 6.66 2.38
CA TYR A 42 17.24 7.71 1.40
C TYR A 42 18.07 8.84 2.00
N LEU A 43 17.70 9.30 3.19
CA LEU A 43 18.42 10.40 3.84
C LEU A 43 19.85 10.03 4.19
N ASN A 44 20.10 8.77 4.52
CA ASN A 44 21.44 8.28 4.88
C ASN A 44 22.30 7.93 3.67
N ASN A 45 21.71 7.50 2.58
CA ASN A 45 22.44 6.97 1.44
C ASN A 45 22.33 7.80 0.16
N GLY A 46 21.40 8.72 0.09
CA GLY A 46 21.20 9.56 -1.09
C GLY A 46 20.56 8.86 -2.26
N ILE A 47 20.22 7.58 -2.10
CA ILE A 47 19.51 6.78 -3.12
C ILE A 47 18.35 6.05 -2.46
N TRP A 48 17.43 5.58 -3.27
CA TRP A 48 16.27 4.84 -2.78
C TRP A 48 16.61 3.40 -2.47
N PRO A 49 15.99 2.77 -1.47
CA PRO A 49 16.21 1.35 -1.22
C PRO A 49 15.69 0.52 -2.38
N GLU A 50 16.51 -0.43 -2.83
CA GLU A 50 16.16 -1.26 -3.97
C GLU A 50 15.03 -2.23 -3.68
N ASN A 51 14.98 -2.76 -2.46
CA ASN A 51 14.00 -3.77 -2.06
C ASN A 51 13.77 -3.74 -0.55
N ASN A 52 12.93 -4.66 -0.07
CA ASN A 52 12.61 -4.75 1.35
C ASN A 52 13.85 -4.96 2.22
N ALA A 53 14.75 -5.82 1.77
CA ALA A 53 15.97 -6.11 2.52
C ALA A 53 16.86 -4.88 2.66
N SER A 54 17.03 -4.12 1.58
CA SER A 54 17.83 -2.88 1.62
C SER A 54 17.21 -1.86 2.58
N ALA A 55 15.89 -1.75 2.59
CA ALA A 55 15.20 -0.83 3.49
C ALA A 55 15.22 -1.31 4.94
N GLY A 56 15.64 -2.54 5.19
CA GLY A 56 15.67 -3.09 6.54
C GLY A 56 14.30 -3.51 7.07
N VAL A 57 13.36 -3.78 6.18
CA VAL A 57 12.03 -4.23 6.57
C VAL A 57 11.84 -5.71 6.20
N ALA A 58 10.78 -6.31 6.75
CA ALA A 58 10.49 -7.71 6.49
C ALA A 58 10.28 -7.96 5.00
N SER A 59 10.49 -9.20 4.54
CA SER A 59 10.26 -9.56 3.15
C SER A 59 8.79 -9.32 2.78
N ALA A 60 8.55 -9.07 1.50
CA ALA A 60 7.22 -8.65 1.02
C ALA A 60 6.10 -9.57 1.48
N SER A 61 6.30 -10.87 1.37
CA SER A 61 5.28 -11.86 1.75
C SER A 61 5.05 -11.95 3.26
N LYS A 62 5.90 -11.34 4.07
CA LYS A 62 5.74 -11.29 5.53
C LYS A 62 4.97 -10.06 5.97
N ILE A 63 4.88 -9.04 5.14
CA ILE A 63 4.08 -7.85 5.43
C ILE A 63 2.71 -8.06 4.81
N LYS A 64 1.86 -8.72 5.55
CA LYS A 64 0.54 -9.10 5.08
C LYS A 64 -0.51 -8.86 6.15
N GLY A 65 -1.77 -8.84 5.73
CA GLY A 65 -2.90 -8.68 6.62
C GLY A 65 -4.07 -9.52 6.14
N LYS A 66 -5.23 -9.27 6.73
CA LYS A 66 -6.43 -10.02 6.41
C LYS A 66 -6.83 -9.86 4.94
N TYR A 67 -6.66 -8.65 4.41
CA TYR A 67 -7.05 -8.31 3.04
C TYR A 67 -5.86 -8.05 2.12
N VAL A 68 -4.64 -8.15 2.65
CA VAL A 68 -3.42 -7.78 1.94
C VAL A 68 -2.52 -9.00 1.79
N LYS A 69 -2.12 -9.26 0.56
CA LYS A 69 -1.24 -10.39 0.24
C LYS A 69 0.21 -10.09 0.58
N GLN A 70 0.68 -8.90 0.23
CA GLN A 70 2.07 -8.51 0.43
C GLN A 70 2.25 -7.01 0.30
N VAL A 71 3.38 -6.53 0.82
CA VAL A 71 3.82 -5.14 0.65
C VAL A 71 5.27 -5.18 0.21
N GLU A 72 5.55 -4.64 -0.96
CA GLU A 72 6.88 -4.68 -1.56
C GLU A 72 7.49 -3.28 -1.64
N VAL A 73 8.75 -3.17 -1.26
CA VAL A 73 9.55 -1.97 -1.51
C VAL A 73 10.39 -2.22 -2.75
N LYS A 74 10.31 -1.34 -3.73
CA LYS A 74 11.13 -1.43 -4.94
C LYS A 74 11.52 -0.02 -5.39
N ASN A 75 12.82 0.25 -5.37
CA ASN A 75 13.37 1.56 -5.75
C ASN A 75 12.67 2.71 -5.00
N GLY A 76 12.40 2.49 -3.72
CA GLY A 76 11.76 3.50 -2.87
C GLY A 76 10.25 3.62 -3.02
N VAL A 77 9.64 2.80 -3.85
CA VAL A 77 8.18 2.76 -4.01
C VAL A 77 7.64 1.61 -3.17
N VAL A 78 6.68 1.91 -2.30
CA VAL A 78 6.03 0.90 -1.46
C VAL A 78 4.71 0.52 -2.12
N THR A 79 4.61 -0.71 -2.59
CA THR A 79 3.43 -1.21 -3.27
C THR A 79 2.75 -2.29 -2.45
N ALA A 80 1.48 -2.08 -2.13
CA ALA A 80 0.65 -3.06 -1.44
C ALA A 80 -0.23 -3.77 -2.45
N GLN A 81 -0.29 -5.09 -2.36
CA GLN A 81 -1.16 -5.90 -3.20
C GLN A 81 -2.25 -6.54 -2.37
N MET A 82 -3.49 -6.38 -2.81
CA MET A 82 -4.63 -7.00 -2.16
C MET A 82 -4.60 -8.52 -2.32
N ALA A 83 -5.19 -9.21 -1.37
CA ALA A 83 -5.30 -10.66 -1.44
C ALA A 83 -6.17 -11.06 -2.64
N SER A 84 -5.99 -12.29 -3.10
CA SER A 84 -6.75 -12.83 -4.23
C SER A 84 -8.02 -13.55 -3.80
N SER A 85 -8.27 -13.69 -2.50
CA SER A 85 -9.46 -14.34 -1.97
C SER A 85 -9.88 -13.64 -0.67
N ASN A 86 -11.13 -13.81 -0.29
CA ASN A 86 -11.71 -13.24 0.93
C ASN A 86 -11.68 -11.71 0.96
N VAL A 87 -11.64 -11.09 -0.20
CA VAL A 87 -11.75 -9.64 -0.36
C VAL A 87 -12.78 -9.32 -1.42
N ASN A 88 -13.20 -8.07 -1.48
CA ASN A 88 -14.15 -7.63 -2.48
C ASN A 88 -13.64 -7.97 -3.88
N LYS A 89 -14.50 -8.49 -4.72
CA LYS A 89 -14.13 -8.96 -6.07
C LYS A 89 -13.47 -7.89 -6.92
N GLU A 90 -13.88 -6.65 -6.74
CA GLU A 90 -13.35 -5.53 -7.55
C GLU A 90 -11.91 -5.17 -7.22
N ILE A 91 -11.42 -5.60 -6.06
CA ILE A 91 -10.06 -5.28 -5.62
C ILE A 91 -9.15 -6.50 -5.48
N GLN A 92 -9.64 -7.69 -5.80
CA GLN A 92 -8.81 -8.90 -5.70
C GLN A 92 -7.56 -8.78 -6.56
N GLY A 93 -6.40 -8.98 -5.91
CA GLY A 93 -5.11 -8.92 -6.59
C GLY A 93 -4.69 -7.54 -7.06
N LYS A 94 -5.48 -6.52 -6.78
CA LYS A 94 -5.17 -5.16 -7.22
C LYS A 94 -4.10 -4.53 -6.32
N LYS A 95 -3.43 -3.52 -6.86
CA LYS A 95 -2.29 -2.88 -6.20
C LYS A 95 -2.49 -1.39 -6.04
N LEU A 96 -1.89 -0.86 -4.99
CA LEU A 96 -1.73 0.58 -4.79
C LEU A 96 -0.30 0.86 -4.36
N SER A 97 0.16 2.09 -4.51
CA SER A 97 1.52 2.46 -4.14
C SER A 97 1.55 3.72 -3.30
N LEU A 98 2.56 3.76 -2.41
CA LEU A 98 2.99 4.97 -1.75
C LEU A 98 4.42 5.22 -2.22
N TRP A 99 4.72 6.47 -2.56
CA TRP A 99 6.07 6.84 -3.01
C TRP A 99 6.41 8.22 -2.50
N ALA A 100 7.70 8.44 -2.37
CA ALA A 100 8.21 9.70 -1.88
C ALA A 100 8.89 10.47 -2.99
N LYS A 101 8.82 11.78 -2.87
CA LYS A 101 9.50 12.70 -3.76
C LYS A 101 10.30 13.66 -2.91
N ARG A 102 11.55 13.91 -3.28
CA ARG A 102 12.36 14.87 -2.56
C ARG A 102 11.89 16.29 -2.84
N GLU A 103 11.71 17.03 -1.77
CA GLU A 103 11.47 18.47 -1.82
C GLU A 103 12.59 19.17 -1.06
N ASP A 104 12.68 20.49 -1.16
CA ASP A 104 13.73 21.24 -0.48
C ASP A 104 13.76 20.93 1.01
N GLY A 105 14.81 20.22 1.42
CA GLY A 105 15.04 19.89 2.82
C GLY A 105 14.17 18.78 3.40
N SER A 106 13.31 18.14 2.61
CA SER A 106 12.40 17.13 3.13
C SER A 106 11.97 16.14 2.05
N VAL A 107 11.19 15.15 2.47
CA VAL A 107 10.62 14.14 1.57
C VAL A 107 9.11 14.22 1.71
N LYS A 108 8.42 14.34 0.59
CA LYS A 108 6.97 14.35 0.56
C LYS A 108 6.44 13.03 0.01
N TRP A 109 5.45 12.47 0.70
CA TRP A 109 4.87 11.19 0.32
C TRP A 109 3.57 11.37 -0.45
N PHE A 110 3.37 10.50 -1.42
CA PHE A 110 2.16 10.43 -2.24
C PHE A 110 1.56 9.04 -2.13
N CYS A 111 0.26 8.95 -2.39
CA CYS A 111 -0.47 7.70 -2.35
C CYS A 111 -1.44 7.67 -3.53
N GLY A 112 -1.55 6.52 -4.18
CA GLY A 112 -2.45 6.40 -5.31
C GLY A 112 -2.31 5.08 -6.03
N GLN A 113 -2.64 5.08 -7.30
CA GLN A 113 -2.49 3.89 -8.16
C GLN A 113 -1.03 3.49 -8.26
N PRO A 114 -0.75 2.21 -8.58
CA PRO A 114 0.63 1.71 -8.60
C PRO A 114 1.54 2.54 -9.51
N VAL A 115 2.75 2.76 -9.02
CA VAL A 115 3.80 3.45 -9.76
C VAL A 115 5.08 2.63 -9.68
N LYS A 116 6.02 2.93 -10.56
CA LYS A 116 7.34 2.31 -10.55
C LYS A 116 8.40 3.36 -10.80
N ARG A 117 9.57 3.15 -10.26
CA ARG A 117 10.72 4.02 -10.47
C ARG A 117 11.80 3.21 -11.20
N ALA A 118 12.48 3.83 -12.14
CA ALA A 118 13.41 3.14 -13.04
C ALA A 118 14.58 2.47 -12.30
N ASP A 119 15.16 3.17 -11.31
CA ASP A 119 16.27 2.65 -10.53
C ASP A 119 16.40 3.38 -9.19
N THR A 120 17.33 2.93 -8.36
CA THR A 120 17.55 3.50 -7.03
C THR A 120 18.18 4.88 -7.08
N ALA A 121 18.85 5.21 -8.17
CA ALA A 121 19.50 6.51 -8.37
C ALA A 121 18.59 7.50 -9.09
N ALA A 122 17.34 7.14 -9.34
CA ALA A 122 16.39 8.05 -9.94
C ALA A 122 16.41 9.37 -9.18
N LYS A 123 16.56 10.46 -9.92
CA LYS A 123 16.81 11.76 -9.33
C LYS A 123 15.77 12.11 -8.28
N ALA A 124 16.28 12.59 -7.16
CA ALA A 124 15.45 13.19 -6.16
C ALA A 124 14.51 14.21 -6.84
N GLY A 125 13.22 14.04 -6.64
CA GLY A 125 12.26 14.92 -7.27
C GLY A 125 11.58 14.38 -8.52
N THR A 126 12.04 13.25 -9.07
CA THR A 126 11.31 12.62 -10.18
C THR A 126 10.14 11.82 -9.65
N ASP A 127 8.98 12.02 -10.25
CA ASP A 127 7.83 11.17 -9.96
C ASP A 127 8.09 9.79 -10.53
N ALA A 128 7.51 8.80 -9.89
CA ALA A 128 7.53 7.46 -10.42
C ALA A 128 6.50 7.35 -11.55
N ASP A 129 6.85 6.60 -12.58
CA ASP A 129 5.94 6.37 -13.70
C ASP A 129 4.80 5.45 -13.29
N ALA A 130 3.65 5.64 -13.90
CA ALA A 130 2.51 4.78 -13.64
C ALA A 130 2.83 3.33 -14.01
N ALA A 131 2.49 2.41 -13.13
CA ALA A 131 2.53 0.99 -13.40
C ALA A 131 1.12 0.54 -13.76
N ASP A 132 0.98 -0.14 -14.87
CA ASP A 132 -0.32 -0.47 -15.43
C ASP A 132 -0.93 -1.77 -14.91
N ALA A 133 -0.09 -2.70 -14.45
CA ALA A 133 -0.55 -4.03 -14.10
C ALA A 133 -1.33 -4.03 -12.79
N ASN A 134 -2.58 -4.49 -12.85
CA ASN A 134 -3.43 -4.70 -11.68
C ASN A 134 -3.65 -3.44 -10.83
N ALA A 135 -3.73 -2.28 -11.48
CA ALA A 135 -3.98 -1.03 -10.77
C ALA A 135 -5.37 -1.03 -10.14
N ILE A 136 -5.43 -0.65 -8.87
CA ILE A 136 -6.70 -0.49 -8.18
C ILE A 136 -7.46 0.69 -8.78
N ASN A 137 -8.78 0.57 -8.90
CA ASN A 137 -9.60 1.67 -9.40
C ASN A 137 -9.64 2.78 -8.34
N THR A 138 -9.45 4.03 -8.76
CA THR A 138 -9.41 5.18 -7.86
C THR A 138 -10.67 5.34 -7.01
N LYS A 139 -11.82 4.83 -7.47
CA LYS A 139 -13.05 4.90 -6.68
C LYS A 139 -12.95 4.15 -5.36
N HIS A 140 -12.03 3.19 -5.25
CA HIS A 140 -11.80 2.42 -4.02
C HIS A 140 -10.76 3.06 -3.11
N LEU A 141 -10.09 4.10 -3.58
CA LEU A 141 -9.10 4.81 -2.78
C LEU A 141 -9.76 5.96 -2.03
N PRO A 142 -9.37 6.20 -0.76
CA PRO A 142 -9.84 7.37 -0.05
C PRO A 142 -9.36 8.65 -0.73
N SER A 143 -10.03 9.75 -0.47
CA SER A 143 -9.70 11.04 -1.11
C SER A 143 -8.26 11.47 -0.86
N THR A 144 -7.69 11.08 0.27
CA THR A 144 -6.30 11.39 0.61
C THR A 144 -5.28 10.55 -0.15
N CYS A 145 -5.75 9.57 -0.91
CA CYS A 145 -4.91 8.60 -1.61
C CYS A 145 -5.25 8.51 -3.11
N ARG A 146 -5.60 9.61 -3.71
CA ARG A 146 -5.93 9.67 -5.14
C ARG A 146 -4.99 10.57 -5.90
#